data_8ac17b4403314053b95b39fc5b9e8211
#
_entry.id   8ac17b4403314053b95b39fc5b9e8211
#
_cell.length_a   1.000
_cell.length_b   1.000
_cell.length_c   1.000
_cell.angle_alpha   90.00
_cell.angle_beta   90.00
_cell.angle_gamma   90.00
#
_symmetry.space_group_name_H-M   'P 1'
#
loop_
_entity.id
_entity.type
_entity.pdbx_description
1 polymer ?
#
loop_
_entity_poly.entity_id
_entity_poly.type
_entity_poly.pdbx_seq_one_letter_code
_entity_poly.pdbx_strand_id
1 'polypeptide(L)'
;MIKQIAQSIKYYFSPEKNNDSSIKKVITRASNNSRRQALSKLLATGGAMAIGASAATANAHKMASSEEKEERFPGDPPEHFIIYQLNESDIDYHKHVLNSVGAMIGKYEDNIDIVVACFGQGIHVLAKKPARPVDDAIKEKIASLVGQGVKFHACGRTMTSLQWTDKDMLPFAKIVDVGVADIMELQEQNYAYFSW
;
A
#
# COMPACT_ATOMS: atom_id res chain seq x y z
N MET A 1 -33.54 22.93 -7.18
CA MET A 1 -32.55 21.89 -7.50
C MET A 1 -31.21 22.07 -6.74
N ILE A 2 -30.69 23.28 -6.58
CA ILE A 2 -29.38 23.55 -5.89
C ILE A 2 -29.39 23.24 -4.38
N LYS A 3 -30.54 23.38 -3.68
CA LYS A 3 -30.65 23.12 -2.23
C LYS A 3 -30.57 21.63 -1.84
N GLN A 4 -30.94 20.71 -2.72
CA GLN A 4 -30.86 19.26 -2.46
C GLN A 4 -29.43 18.73 -2.56
N ILE A 5 -28.61 19.28 -3.44
CA ILE A 5 -27.20 18.88 -3.60
C ILE A 5 -26.36 19.30 -2.37
N ALA A 6 -26.67 20.45 -1.78
CA ALA A 6 -25.97 20.91 -0.57
C ALA A 6 -26.26 20.06 0.68
N GLN A 7 -27.41 19.39 0.75
CA GLN A 7 -27.76 18.49 1.86
C GLN A 7 -27.06 17.12 1.73
N SER A 8 -26.87 16.59 0.52
CA SER A 8 -26.16 15.33 0.30
C SER A 8 -24.67 15.43 0.67
N ILE A 9 -24.05 16.58 0.42
CA ILE A 9 -22.62 16.78 0.76
C ILE A 9 -22.41 16.84 2.28
N LYS A 10 -23.36 17.37 3.06
CA LYS A 10 -23.28 17.40 4.54
C LYS A 10 -23.35 16.01 5.18
N TYR A 11 -24.03 15.05 4.55
CA TYR A 11 -24.18 13.70 5.08
C TYR A 11 -22.87 12.89 5.02
N TYR A 12 -22.01 13.15 4.05
CA TYR A 12 -20.74 12.45 3.90
C TYR A 12 -19.56 13.02 4.72
N PHE A 13 -19.71 14.22 5.30
CA PHE A 13 -18.62 14.90 6.02
C PHE A 13 -18.97 15.32 7.45
N SER A 14 -20.04 14.79 8.04
CA SER A 14 -20.30 15.00 9.48
C SER A 14 -19.54 13.96 10.30
N PRO A 15 -18.69 14.38 11.25
CA PRO A 15 -18.14 13.47 12.23
C PRO A 15 -19.21 13.13 13.26
N GLU A 16 -20.03 12.14 12.95
CA GLU A 16 -21.00 11.64 13.91
C GLU A 16 -20.26 10.84 14.98
N LYS A 17 -20.31 11.33 16.21
CA LYS A 17 -19.84 10.67 17.42
C LYS A 17 -20.70 9.41 17.66
N ASN A 18 -20.40 8.33 17.01
CA ASN A 18 -20.96 7.02 17.36
C ASN A 18 -20.27 6.52 18.63
N ASN A 19 -20.84 6.91 19.75
CA ASN A 19 -20.53 6.36 21.07
C ASN A 19 -21.36 5.09 21.29
N ASP A 20 -21.11 4.06 20.49
CA ASP A 20 -21.77 2.78 20.66
C ASP A 20 -20.91 1.86 21.53
N SER A 21 -21.30 1.78 22.80
CA SER A 21 -20.69 0.90 23.81
C SER A 21 -20.76 -0.59 23.43
N SER A 22 -21.61 -0.95 22.48
CA SER A 22 -21.79 -2.33 21.99
C SER A 22 -20.60 -2.79 21.15
N ILE A 23 -20.01 -1.90 20.33
CA ILE A 23 -18.87 -2.22 19.47
C ILE A 23 -17.60 -2.45 20.29
N LYS A 24 -17.38 -1.67 21.35
CA LYS A 24 -16.24 -1.88 22.27
C LYS A 24 -16.26 -3.23 22.96
N LYS A 25 -17.43 -3.78 23.29
CA LYS A 25 -17.56 -5.11 23.92
C LYS A 25 -17.24 -6.28 22.99
N VAL A 26 -17.47 -6.14 21.68
CA VAL A 26 -17.18 -7.18 20.70
C VAL A 26 -15.67 -7.24 20.40
N ILE A 27 -15.00 -6.09 20.27
CA ILE A 27 -13.55 -6.03 19.97
C ILE A 27 -12.72 -6.55 21.16
N THR A 28 -13.11 -6.25 22.40
CA THR A 28 -12.39 -6.72 23.59
C THR A 28 -12.53 -8.23 23.83
N ARG A 29 -13.61 -8.85 23.34
CA ARG A 29 -13.85 -10.29 23.50
C ARG A 29 -13.10 -11.15 22.48
N ALA A 30 -12.78 -10.62 21.30
CA ALA A 30 -12.04 -11.32 20.24
C ALA A 30 -10.51 -11.35 20.49
N SER A 31 -9.97 -10.37 21.24
CA SER A 31 -8.53 -10.22 21.45
C SER A 31 -7.93 -11.14 22.54
N ASN A 32 -8.73 -11.69 23.44
CA ASN A 32 -8.21 -12.36 24.65
C ASN A 32 -8.20 -13.90 24.64
N ASN A 33 -8.69 -14.56 23.58
CA ASN A 33 -8.93 -16.01 23.68
C ASN A 33 -8.12 -16.92 22.76
N SER A 34 -7.22 -16.40 21.91
CA SER A 34 -6.56 -17.29 20.93
C SER A 34 -5.04 -17.45 21.07
N ARG A 35 -4.34 -16.58 21.79
CA ARG A 35 -2.86 -16.64 21.88
C ARG A 35 -2.27 -17.00 23.24
N ARG A 36 -3.06 -17.02 24.31
CA ARG A 36 -2.57 -17.36 25.68
C ARG A 36 -2.80 -18.79 26.12
N GLN A 37 -3.65 -19.56 25.43
CA GLN A 37 -3.94 -20.96 25.79
C GLN A 37 -3.03 -22.00 25.11
N ALA A 38 -2.19 -21.59 24.16
CA ALA A 38 -1.28 -22.51 23.47
C ALA A 38 0.06 -22.73 24.17
N LEU A 39 0.41 -21.93 25.18
CA LEU A 39 1.73 -21.98 25.85
C LEU A 39 1.73 -22.62 27.25
N SER A 40 0.58 -23.02 27.79
CA SER A 40 0.53 -23.57 29.16
C SER A 40 0.34 -25.09 29.27
N LYS A 41 0.42 -25.84 28.16
CA LYS A 41 0.24 -27.31 28.14
C LYS A 41 1.50 -28.14 27.90
N LEU A 42 2.70 -27.55 27.91
CA LEU A 42 3.97 -28.24 27.62
C LEU A 42 4.94 -28.33 28.80
N LEU A 43 4.48 -28.08 30.03
CA LEU A 43 5.32 -28.18 31.23
C LEU A 43 4.69 -29.03 32.32
N ALA A 44 4.41 -30.30 32.02
CA ALA A 44 4.12 -31.27 33.06
C ALA A 44 4.33 -32.70 32.54
N THR A 45 5.56 -33.17 32.40
CA THR A 45 5.92 -34.56 32.68
C THR A 45 7.42 -34.59 32.95
N GLY A 46 7.73 -34.72 34.23
CA GLY A 46 9.08 -34.93 34.72
C GLY A 46 9.52 -36.38 34.47
N GLY A 47 10.80 -36.57 34.32
CA GLY A 47 11.46 -37.85 34.24
C GLY A 47 12.95 -37.63 34.22
N ALA A 48 13.54 -37.72 35.44
CA ALA A 48 15.00 -37.73 35.60
C ALA A 48 15.56 -39.04 35.09
N MET A 49 16.68 -39.00 34.39
CA MET A 49 17.76 -40.00 34.51
C MET A 49 19.09 -39.42 34.00
N ALA A 50 20.10 -39.69 34.76
CA ALA A 50 21.42 -39.13 34.71
C ALA A 50 22.39 -39.93 33.81
N ILE A 51 23.57 -39.29 33.59
CA ILE A 51 24.92 -39.86 33.36
C ILE A 51 25.28 -40.23 31.93
N GLY A 52 26.30 -39.52 31.43
CA GLY A 52 27.10 -39.92 30.30
C GLY A 52 27.85 -38.76 29.66
N ALA A 53 29.00 -38.40 30.23
CA ALA A 53 29.95 -37.48 29.62
C ALA A 53 30.55 -38.06 28.34
N SER A 54 30.48 -37.36 27.22
CA SER A 54 31.56 -37.34 26.25
C SER A 54 31.48 -36.07 25.42
N ALA A 55 32.52 -35.26 25.56
CA ALA A 55 32.75 -34.10 24.74
C ALA A 55 33.00 -34.54 23.30
N ALA A 56 32.06 -34.22 22.42
CA ALA A 56 32.28 -34.17 20.99
C ALA A 56 31.93 -32.75 20.53
N THR A 57 32.98 -31.95 20.36
CA THR A 57 32.89 -30.65 19.68
C THR A 57 32.48 -30.88 18.24
N ALA A 58 31.17 -30.95 18.00
CA ALA A 58 30.62 -30.84 16.67
C ALA A 58 30.60 -29.35 16.31
N ASN A 59 31.64 -28.88 15.63
CA ASN A 59 31.58 -27.70 14.81
C ASN A 59 30.48 -27.91 13.76
N ALA A 60 29.25 -27.52 14.13
CA ALA A 60 28.22 -27.30 13.15
C ALA A 60 28.65 -26.09 12.32
N HIS A 61 29.41 -26.34 11.28
CA HIS A 61 29.51 -25.43 10.15
C HIS A 61 28.08 -25.17 9.69
N LYS A 62 27.56 -23.99 10.11
CA LYS A 62 26.40 -23.39 9.48
C LYS A 62 26.83 -23.16 8.03
N MET A 63 26.60 -24.15 7.17
CA MET A 63 26.57 -23.92 5.74
C MET A 63 25.49 -22.88 5.51
N ALA A 64 25.90 -21.61 5.49
CA ALA A 64 25.13 -20.60 4.81
C ALA A 64 25.06 -21.12 3.38
N SER A 65 23.91 -21.63 2.97
CA SER A 65 23.58 -21.74 1.58
C SER A 65 23.76 -20.33 1.01
N SER A 66 24.84 -20.09 0.31
CA SER A 66 24.91 -18.99 -0.63
C SER A 66 23.83 -19.34 -1.65
N GLU A 67 22.64 -18.76 -1.50
CA GLU A 67 21.73 -18.64 -2.61
C GLU A 67 22.55 -17.94 -3.68
N GLU A 68 23.00 -18.64 -4.69
CA GLU A 68 23.50 -18.07 -5.93
C GLU A 68 22.35 -17.18 -6.40
N LYS A 69 22.47 -15.87 -6.18
CA LYS A 69 21.60 -14.91 -6.81
C LYS A 69 21.77 -15.10 -8.30
N GLU A 70 20.73 -15.62 -8.94
CA GLU A 70 20.67 -15.64 -10.40
C GLU A 70 21.00 -14.22 -10.87
N GLU A 71 21.97 -14.13 -11.79
CA GLU A 71 22.42 -12.85 -12.33
C GLU A 71 21.30 -12.29 -13.18
N ARG A 72 20.65 -11.21 -12.69
CA ARG A 72 19.52 -10.56 -13.36
C ARG A 72 20.04 -9.71 -14.52
N PHE A 73 19.39 -9.81 -15.67
CA PHE A 73 19.69 -9.02 -16.86
C PHE A 73 18.65 -7.88 -17.03
N PRO A 74 19.03 -6.74 -17.65
CA PRO A 74 18.09 -5.69 -17.99
C PRO A 74 16.93 -6.22 -18.84
N GLY A 75 15.69 -6.00 -18.38
CA GLY A 75 14.48 -6.49 -19.02
C GLY A 75 13.90 -7.79 -18.44
N ASP A 76 14.58 -8.42 -17.49
CA ASP A 76 13.99 -9.51 -16.72
C ASP A 76 12.80 -9.04 -15.89
N PRO A 77 11.82 -9.90 -15.58
CA PRO A 77 10.70 -9.53 -14.72
C PRO A 77 11.17 -8.98 -13.38
N PRO A 78 10.54 -7.92 -12.85
CA PRO A 78 10.94 -7.34 -11.57
C PRO A 78 10.68 -8.31 -10.41
N GLU A 79 11.57 -8.29 -9.41
CA GLU A 79 11.43 -9.08 -8.17
C GLU A 79 10.74 -8.29 -7.05
N HIS A 80 10.68 -6.96 -7.18
CA HIS A 80 10.10 -6.06 -6.19
C HIS A 80 8.83 -5.43 -6.70
N PHE A 81 7.81 -5.36 -5.84
CA PHE A 81 6.50 -4.83 -6.18
C PHE A 81 6.03 -3.90 -5.06
N ILE A 82 5.66 -2.66 -5.39
CA ILE A 82 5.17 -1.71 -4.39
C ILE A 82 4.02 -0.86 -4.93
N ILE A 83 3.02 -0.63 -4.09
CA ILE A 83 1.93 0.29 -4.36
C ILE A 83 1.95 1.43 -3.36
N TYR A 84 1.91 2.66 -3.88
CA TYR A 84 1.76 3.89 -3.12
C TYR A 84 0.33 4.38 -3.18
N GLN A 85 -0.15 4.90 -2.05
CA GLN A 85 -1.38 5.66 -2.00
C GLN A 85 -1.09 7.15 -2.27
N LEU A 86 -1.92 7.80 -3.11
CA LEU A 86 -1.92 9.24 -3.32
C LEU A 86 -3.36 9.74 -3.28
N ASN A 87 -3.82 10.20 -2.11
CA ASN A 87 -5.24 10.50 -1.83
C ASN A 87 -5.51 11.90 -1.30
N GLU A 88 -4.48 12.69 -1.00
CA GLU A 88 -4.63 14.07 -0.53
C GLU A 88 -4.29 15.09 -1.64
N SER A 89 -4.66 16.35 -1.43
CA SER A 89 -4.38 17.45 -2.38
C SER A 89 -3.24 18.37 -1.91
N ASP A 90 -2.61 18.05 -0.79
CA ASP A 90 -1.52 18.82 -0.25
C ASP A 90 -0.26 18.67 -1.11
N ILE A 91 0.42 19.80 -1.40
CA ILE A 91 1.57 19.81 -2.30
C ILE A 91 2.79 19.12 -1.68
N ASP A 92 3.01 19.26 -0.39
CA ASP A 92 4.17 18.64 0.25
C ASP A 92 3.96 17.15 0.41
N TYR A 93 2.71 16.70 0.65
CA TYR A 93 2.34 15.30 0.56
C TYR A 93 2.63 14.71 -0.83
N HIS A 94 2.23 15.40 -1.92
CA HIS A 94 2.56 14.96 -3.28
C HIS A 94 4.08 14.84 -3.49
N LYS A 95 4.85 15.82 -3.03
CA LYS A 95 6.32 15.79 -3.11
C LYS A 95 6.91 14.60 -2.37
N HIS A 96 6.43 14.33 -1.14
CA HIS A 96 6.91 13.20 -0.35
C HIS A 96 6.66 11.86 -1.03
N VAL A 97 5.43 11.63 -1.50
CA VAL A 97 5.08 10.40 -2.24
C VAL A 97 5.96 10.26 -3.49
N LEU A 98 5.99 11.27 -4.36
CA LEU A 98 6.70 11.18 -5.64
C LEU A 98 8.23 11.13 -5.49
N ASN A 99 8.79 11.75 -4.45
CA ASN A 99 10.21 11.62 -4.14
C ASN A 99 10.55 10.23 -3.64
N SER A 100 9.68 9.63 -2.80
CA SER A 100 9.86 8.24 -2.36
C SER A 100 9.81 7.27 -3.55
N VAL A 101 8.86 7.45 -4.47
CA VAL A 101 8.81 6.68 -5.72
C VAL A 101 10.12 6.80 -6.50
N GLY A 102 10.63 8.02 -6.67
CA GLY A 102 11.91 8.26 -7.34
C GLY A 102 13.11 7.61 -6.63
N ALA A 103 13.12 7.61 -5.29
CA ALA A 103 14.16 6.95 -4.51
C ALA A 103 14.12 5.42 -4.69
N MET A 104 12.93 4.82 -4.80
CA MET A 104 12.79 3.38 -5.06
C MET A 104 13.31 3.01 -6.45
N ILE A 105 13.00 3.81 -7.47
CA ILE A 105 13.58 3.62 -8.81
C ILE A 105 15.11 3.75 -8.76
N GLY A 106 15.63 4.78 -8.09
CA GLY A 106 17.08 4.97 -7.98
C GLY A 106 17.82 3.83 -7.25
N LYS A 107 17.10 3.07 -6.41
CA LYS A 107 17.68 1.93 -5.67
C LYS A 107 17.58 0.61 -6.43
N TYR A 108 16.47 0.37 -7.10
CA TYR A 108 16.17 -0.94 -7.69
C TYR A 108 16.20 -0.94 -9.22
N GLU A 109 16.29 0.25 -9.83
CA GLU A 109 16.32 0.49 -11.28
C GLU A 109 15.11 -0.17 -11.97
N ASP A 110 15.31 -1.09 -12.89
CA ASP A 110 14.28 -1.86 -13.59
C ASP A 110 13.80 -3.10 -12.81
N ASN A 111 14.40 -3.39 -11.64
CA ASN A 111 14.03 -4.52 -10.78
C ASN A 111 12.87 -4.19 -9.83
N ILE A 112 12.04 -3.23 -10.15
CA ILE A 112 10.88 -2.87 -9.34
C ILE A 112 9.68 -2.48 -10.20
N ASP A 113 8.52 -3.00 -9.86
CA ASP A 113 7.24 -2.55 -10.41
C ASP A 113 6.53 -1.63 -9.40
N ILE A 114 6.23 -0.42 -9.80
CA ILE A 114 5.67 0.62 -8.94
C ILE A 114 4.30 1.05 -9.47
N VAL A 115 3.30 0.97 -8.61
CA VAL A 115 1.96 1.51 -8.85
C VAL A 115 1.71 2.67 -7.89
N VAL A 116 1.11 3.76 -8.37
CA VAL A 116 0.61 4.87 -7.55
C VAL A 116 -0.90 4.94 -7.72
N ALA A 117 -1.64 4.55 -6.68
CA ALA A 117 -3.10 4.58 -6.65
C ALA A 117 -3.60 5.96 -6.23
N CYS A 118 -4.22 6.68 -7.17
CA CYS A 118 -4.74 8.03 -7.00
C CYS A 118 -6.27 8.01 -6.82
N PHE A 119 -6.75 8.48 -5.68
CA PHE A 119 -8.18 8.58 -5.37
C PHE A 119 -8.46 9.77 -4.43
N GLY A 120 -9.72 10.02 -4.10
CA GLY A 120 -10.10 11.16 -3.27
C GLY A 120 -9.57 12.47 -3.85
N GLN A 121 -8.92 13.27 -3.02
CA GLN A 121 -8.37 14.56 -3.44
C GLN A 121 -7.10 14.41 -4.29
N GLY A 122 -6.37 13.31 -4.16
CA GLY A 122 -5.14 13.05 -4.90
C GLY A 122 -5.36 12.79 -6.40
N ILE A 123 -6.57 12.40 -6.82
CA ILE A 123 -6.86 12.08 -8.23
C ILE A 123 -6.63 13.28 -9.18
N HIS A 124 -6.66 14.51 -8.64
CA HIS A 124 -6.49 15.72 -9.43
C HIS A 124 -5.15 15.81 -10.15
N VAL A 125 -4.12 15.12 -9.64
CA VAL A 125 -2.79 15.08 -10.30
C VAL A 125 -2.82 14.34 -11.64
N LEU A 126 -3.85 13.52 -11.89
CA LEU A 126 -4.04 12.75 -13.12
C LEU A 126 -5.07 13.37 -14.08
N ALA A 127 -5.66 14.51 -13.74
CA ALA A 127 -6.66 15.16 -14.56
C ALA A 127 -6.05 16.16 -15.55
N LYS A 128 -6.57 16.21 -16.78
CA LYS A 128 -6.21 17.24 -17.78
C LYS A 128 -6.60 18.64 -17.33
N LYS A 129 -7.75 18.75 -16.65
CA LYS A 129 -8.27 19.99 -16.09
C LYS A 129 -8.66 19.74 -14.64
N PRO A 130 -7.71 19.78 -13.70
CA PRO A 130 -7.99 19.51 -12.31
C PRO A 130 -8.90 20.58 -11.71
N ALA A 131 -9.89 20.18 -10.92
CA ALA A 131 -10.75 21.11 -10.17
C ALA A 131 -10.05 21.66 -8.90
N ARG A 132 -8.90 21.10 -8.53
CA ARG A 132 -8.00 21.61 -7.48
C ARG A 132 -6.65 21.95 -8.09
N PRO A 133 -5.96 22.99 -7.61
CA PRO A 133 -4.64 23.35 -8.11
C PRO A 133 -3.66 22.15 -7.97
N VAL A 134 -2.90 21.91 -9.02
CA VAL A 134 -1.78 20.96 -9.03
C VAL A 134 -0.57 21.72 -9.51
N ASP A 135 0.48 21.71 -8.72
CA ASP A 135 1.74 22.38 -9.03
C ASP A 135 2.36 21.81 -10.31
N ASP A 136 2.92 22.67 -11.15
CA ASP A 136 3.51 22.25 -12.42
C ASP A 136 4.72 21.33 -12.21
N ALA A 137 5.51 21.54 -11.14
CA ALA A 137 6.60 20.64 -10.78
C ALA A 137 6.12 19.22 -10.44
N ILE A 138 4.92 19.08 -9.86
CA ILE A 138 4.28 17.78 -9.61
C ILE A 138 3.90 17.12 -10.92
N LYS A 139 3.33 17.86 -11.89
CA LYS A 139 2.96 17.34 -13.21
C LYS A 139 4.20 16.87 -13.98
N GLU A 140 5.26 17.66 -13.98
CA GLU A 140 6.54 17.31 -14.60
C GLU A 140 7.17 16.07 -13.96
N LYS A 141 7.14 15.98 -12.63
CA LYS A 141 7.64 14.82 -11.88
C LYS A 141 6.87 13.56 -12.24
N ILE A 142 5.53 13.62 -12.30
CA ILE A 142 4.68 12.49 -12.71
C ILE A 142 5.03 12.06 -14.14
N ALA A 143 5.13 13.00 -15.08
CA ALA A 143 5.48 12.69 -16.46
C ALA A 143 6.87 12.00 -16.56
N SER A 144 7.84 12.46 -15.77
CA SER A 144 9.16 11.83 -15.68
C SER A 144 9.07 10.40 -15.13
N LEU A 145 8.30 10.17 -14.07
CA LEU A 145 8.12 8.84 -13.45
C LEU A 145 7.39 7.87 -14.39
N VAL A 146 6.39 8.34 -15.13
CA VAL A 146 5.73 7.55 -16.19
C VAL A 146 6.73 7.11 -17.25
N GLY A 147 7.63 8.01 -17.67
CA GLY A 147 8.72 7.70 -18.61
C GLY A 147 9.71 6.65 -18.07
N GLN A 148 9.74 6.45 -16.75
CA GLN A 148 10.55 5.43 -16.06
C GLN A 148 9.74 4.16 -15.72
N GLY A 149 8.52 4.01 -16.24
CA GLY A 149 7.71 2.81 -16.09
C GLY A 149 6.77 2.80 -14.89
N VAL A 150 6.67 3.88 -14.10
CA VAL A 150 5.72 3.97 -12.99
C VAL A 150 4.29 4.01 -13.52
N LYS A 151 3.44 3.17 -12.95
CA LYS A 151 2.02 3.08 -13.31
C LYS A 151 1.19 3.95 -12.36
N PHE A 152 0.30 4.76 -12.93
CA PHE A 152 -0.63 5.59 -12.18
C PHE A 152 -2.04 5.09 -12.38
N HIS A 153 -2.71 4.68 -11.29
CA HIS A 153 -4.08 4.20 -11.30
C HIS A 153 -5.04 5.27 -10.79
N ALA A 154 -6.12 5.53 -11.52
CA ALA A 154 -7.15 6.50 -11.19
C ALA A 154 -8.43 5.80 -10.74
N CYS A 155 -8.97 6.14 -9.58
CA CYS A 155 -10.19 5.58 -9.04
C CYS A 155 -11.44 6.03 -9.80
N GLY A 156 -12.13 5.13 -10.48
CA GLY A 156 -13.36 5.39 -11.22
C GLY A 156 -14.52 5.87 -10.33
N ARG A 157 -14.59 5.39 -9.08
CA ARG A 157 -15.59 5.89 -8.11
C ARG A 157 -15.36 7.36 -7.76
N THR A 158 -14.10 7.78 -7.60
CA THR A 158 -13.78 9.20 -7.41
C THR A 158 -14.12 10.02 -8.65
N MET A 159 -13.77 9.52 -9.85
CA MET A 159 -14.13 10.16 -11.11
C MET A 159 -15.64 10.35 -11.24
N THR A 160 -16.43 9.32 -10.94
CA THR A 160 -17.91 9.39 -10.94
C THR A 160 -18.42 10.47 -9.99
N SER A 161 -17.86 10.57 -8.79
CA SER A 161 -18.23 11.60 -7.80
C SER A 161 -17.91 13.02 -8.28
N LEU A 162 -16.88 13.17 -9.10
CA LEU A 162 -16.45 14.43 -9.71
C LEU A 162 -17.14 14.70 -11.06
N GLN A 163 -17.98 13.77 -11.55
CA GLN A 163 -18.61 13.80 -12.87
C GLN A 163 -17.57 13.81 -14.00
N TRP A 164 -16.45 13.16 -13.80
CA TRP A 164 -15.40 12.99 -14.78
C TRP A 164 -15.55 11.69 -15.56
N THR A 165 -15.05 11.71 -16.79
CA THR A 165 -14.97 10.59 -17.72
C THR A 165 -13.51 10.29 -18.05
N ASP A 166 -13.26 9.21 -18.77
CA ASP A 166 -11.91 8.85 -19.25
C ASP A 166 -11.26 9.98 -20.06
N LYS A 167 -12.06 10.82 -20.73
CA LYS A 167 -11.58 11.94 -21.53
C LYS A 167 -10.97 13.06 -20.69
N ASP A 168 -11.34 13.13 -19.41
CA ASP A 168 -10.85 14.13 -18.46
C ASP A 168 -9.50 13.73 -17.85
N MET A 169 -9.13 12.45 -17.98
CA MET A 169 -7.89 11.91 -17.42
C MET A 169 -6.71 12.03 -18.41
N LEU A 170 -5.50 12.10 -17.87
CA LEU A 170 -4.27 12.01 -18.64
C LEU A 170 -4.16 10.63 -19.30
N PRO A 171 -3.61 10.52 -20.51
CA PRO A 171 -3.68 9.31 -21.33
C PRO A 171 -2.92 8.11 -20.73
N PHE A 172 -1.97 8.35 -19.84
CA PHE A 172 -1.22 7.30 -19.16
C PHE A 172 -1.90 6.78 -17.89
N ALA A 173 -2.94 7.46 -17.40
CA ALA A 173 -3.66 7.05 -16.21
C ALA A 173 -4.51 5.79 -16.50
N LYS A 174 -4.22 4.70 -15.80
CA LYS A 174 -5.06 3.50 -15.86
C LYS A 174 -6.27 3.69 -14.94
N ILE A 175 -7.46 3.63 -15.49
CA ILE A 175 -8.70 3.74 -14.72
C ILE A 175 -9.02 2.38 -14.12
N VAL A 176 -9.23 2.34 -12.81
CA VAL A 176 -9.68 1.18 -12.04
C VAL A 176 -11.05 1.47 -11.43
N ASP A 177 -11.90 0.48 -11.27
CA ASP A 177 -13.27 0.69 -10.77
C ASP A 177 -13.27 1.33 -9.38
N VAL A 178 -12.56 0.72 -8.42
CA VAL A 178 -12.46 1.17 -7.03
C VAL A 178 -11.00 1.20 -6.60
N GLY A 179 -10.43 2.38 -6.34
CA GLY A 179 -9.00 2.52 -6.02
C GLY A 179 -8.56 1.74 -4.77
N VAL A 180 -9.41 1.60 -3.76
CA VAL A 180 -9.10 0.81 -2.55
C VAL A 180 -9.13 -0.69 -2.85
N ALA A 181 -10.02 -1.16 -3.74
CA ALA A 181 -10.03 -2.54 -4.17
C ALA A 181 -8.78 -2.88 -5.01
N ASP A 182 -8.36 -1.98 -5.89
CA ASP A 182 -7.11 -2.11 -6.66
C ASP A 182 -5.88 -2.23 -5.73
N ILE A 183 -5.82 -1.45 -4.64
CA ILE A 183 -4.77 -1.60 -3.62
C ILE A 183 -4.82 -2.99 -2.97
N MET A 184 -6.00 -3.47 -2.59
CA MET A 184 -6.17 -4.79 -1.98
C MET A 184 -5.74 -5.90 -2.96
N GLU A 185 -6.23 -5.86 -4.20
CA GLU A 185 -5.94 -6.85 -5.24
C GLU A 185 -4.44 -6.89 -5.60
N LEU A 186 -3.76 -5.74 -5.61
CA LEU A 186 -2.31 -5.68 -5.81
C LEU A 186 -1.55 -6.23 -4.60
N GLN A 187 -2.01 -5.99 -3.38
CA GLN A 187 -1.40 -6.61 -2.19
C GLN A 187 -1.56 -8.15 -2.20
N GLU A 188 -2.67 -8.68 -2.70
CA GLU A 188 -2.87 -10.11 -2.94
C GLU A 188 -1.90 -10.67 -4.00
N GLN A 189 -1.40 -9.81 -4.90
CA GLN A 189 -0.35 -10.10 -5.89
C GLN A 189 1.07 -9.81 -5.37
N ASN A 190 1.26 -9.70 -4.05
CA ASN A 190 2.52 -9.45 -3.35
C ASN A 190 3.08 -8.02 -3.51
N TYR A 191 2.29 -7.03 -3.89
CA TYR A 191 2.73 -5.64 -3.79
C TYR A 191 2.80 -5.20 -2.33
N ALA A 192 3.95 -4.71 -1.91
CA ALA A 192 4.08 -4.03 -0.63
C ALA A 192 3.29 -2.70 -0.66
N TYR A 193 2.46 -2.45 0.34
CA TYR A 193 1.69 -1.20 0.42
C TYR A 193 2.43 -0.16 1.25
N PHE A 194 2.48 1.07 0.72
CA PHE A 194 3.05 2.21 1.42
C PHE A 194 2.13 3.45 1.35
N SER A 195 1.93 4.09 2.49
CA SER A 195 1.21 5.37 2.63
C SER A 195 1.99 6.32 3.55
N TRP A 196 1.88 7.60 3.28
CA TRP A 196 2.41 8.69 4.12
C TRP A 196 1.37 9.13 5.14
#